data_d826b30298bc9403476b4d7f2a7e4fc1
#
_entry.id   d826b30298bc9403476b4d7f2a7e4fc1
#
_cell.length_a   1.000
_cell.length_b   1.000
_cell.length_c   1.000
_cell.angle_alpha   90.00
_cell.angle_beta   90.00
_cell.angle_gamma   90.00
#
_symmetry.space_group_name_H-M   'P 1'
#
loop_
_entity.id
_entity.type
_entity.pdbx_description
1 polymer ?
#
loop_
_entity_poly.entity_id
_entity_poly.type
_entity_poly.pdbx_seq_one_letter_code
_entity_poly.pdbx_strand_id
1 'polypeptide(L)'
;MEPNLKYTDEWLALAKHGNFQLAEKLYFDKLFPEIIENFQSKYSNLFNEDEVLISMLGFSPEPIILTANTIKPIKHYVITTDHKEEVINRVEEFVENEFNLKTISDTSFNTIYKSLKEILYEVESSKITIDITGGKKSMVAVAAIFGKDYRCKITYVDFEGYIKELRKPEPGTEILHVVYNPNINQ
;
A
#
# COMPACT_ATOMS: atom_id res chain seq x y z
N MET A 1 -16.72 -6.29 -15.00
CA MET A 1 -15.95 -7.22 -15.84
C MET A 1 -14.71 -7.53 -15.03
N GLU A 2 -14.56 -8.77 -14.57
CA GLU A 2 -13.35 -9.18 -13.83
C GLU A 2 -12.15 -8.96 -14.75
N PRO A 3 -11.04 -8.37 -14.27
CA PRO A 3 -9.84 -8.25 -15.08
C PRO A 3 -9.34 -9.65 -15.41
N ASN A 4 -9.40 -10.01 -16.68
CA ASN A 4 -8.88 -11.31 -17.15
C ASN A 4 -7.35 -11.21 -17.20
N LEU A 5 -6.72 -11.39 -16.04
CA LEU A 5 -5.26 -11.38 -15.92
C LEU A 5 -4.68 -12.61 -16.63
N LYS A 6 -3.74 -12.38 -17.52
CA LYS A 6 -3.22 -13.39 -18.45
C LYS A 6 -2.55 -14.59 -17.77
N TYR A 7 -1.93 -14.39 -16.61
CA TYR A 7 -1.11 -15.42 -15.95
C TYR A 7 -1.74 -16.03 -14.70
N THR A 8 -3.00 -15.73 -14.39
CA THR A 8 -3.67 -16.20 -13.16
C THR A 8 -3.74 -17.72 -13.08
N ASP A 9 -4.14 -18.38 -14.17
CA ASP A 9 -4.29 -19.86 -14.19
C ASP A 9 -2.95 -20.56 -14.01
N GLU A 10 -1.89 -20.08 -14.68
CA GLU A 10 -0.53 -20.62 -14.56
C GLU A 10 0.02 -20.43 -13.13
N TRP A 11 -0.13 -19.23 -12.57
CA TRP A 11 0.24 -18.95 -11.20
C TRP A 11 -0.49 -19.85 -10.20
N LEU A 12 -1.79 -19.99 -10.36
CA LEU A 12 -2.63 -20.84 -9.52
C LEU A 12 -2.22 -22.30 -9.58
N ALA A 13 -1.92 -22.81 -10.78
CA ALA A 13 -1.43 -24.16 -10.97
C ALA A 13 -0.11 -24.40 -10.24
N LEU A 14 0.87 -23.50 -10.39
CA LEU A 14 2.15 -23.57 -9.68
C LEU A 14 1.96 -23.57 -8.17
N ALA A 15 1.15 -22.65 -7.65
CA ALA A 15 0.90 -22.51 -6.21
C ALA A 15 0.20 -23.76 -5.63
N LYS A 16 -0.80 -24.31 -6.31
CA LYS A 16 -1.52 -25.52 -5.88
C LYS A 16 -0.66 -26.78 -5.90
N HIS A 17 0.35 -26.86 -6.78
CA HIS A 17 1.30 -27.97 -6.81
C HIS A 17 2.49 -27.78 -5.84
N GLY A 18 2.48 -26.75 -5.00
CA GLY A 18 3.54 -26.50 -4.01
C GLY A 18 4.82 -25.88 -4.59
N ASN A 19 4.81 -25.45 -5.85
CA ASN A 19 5.93 -24.78 -6.50
C ASN A 19 5.98 -23.28 -6.13
N PHE A 20 6.03 -22.97 -4.83
CA PHE A 20 5.86 -21.62 -4.30
C PHE A 20 6.88 -20.61 -4.82
N GLN A 21 8.14 -21.00 -4.99
CA GLN A 21 9.17 -20.11 -5.51
C GLN A 21 8.91 -19.71 -6.97
N LEU A 22 8.50 -20.67 -7.80
CA LEU A 22 8.14 -20.40 -9.20
C LEU A 22 6.85 -19.58 -9.29
N ALA A 23 5.87 -19.88 -8.44
CA ALA A 23 4.63 -19.10 -8.35
C ALA A 23 4.91 -17.65 -7.94
N GLU A 24 5.75 -17.43 -6.95
CA GLU A 24 6.15 -16.09 -6.50
C GLU A 24 6.89 -15.33 -7.60
N LYS A 25 7.84 -16.00 -8.26
CA LYS A 25 8.55 -15.41 -9.40
C LYS A 25 7.60 -15.00 -10.52
N LEU A 26 6.70 -15.90 -10.93
CA LEU A 26 5.71 -15.60 -11.96
C LEU A 26 4.77 -14.46 -11.54
N TYR A 27 4.39 -14.42 -10.25
CA TYR A 27 3.56 -13.36 -9.70
C TYR A 27 4.21 -12.01 -9.88
N PHE A 28 5.42 -11.82 -9.39
CA PHE A 28 6.09 -10.52 -9.46
C PHE A 28 6.60 -10.16 -10.86
N ASP A 29 7.05 -11.14 -11.66
CA ASP A 29 7.59 -10.87 -12.99
C ASP A 29 6.49 -10.57 -14.03
N LYS A 30 5.28 -11.12 -13.86
CA LYS A 30 4.25 -11.08 -14.90
C LYS A 30 2.87 -10.64 -14.40
N LEU A 31 2.38 -11.21 -13.31
CA LEU A 31 1.02 -11.02 -12.88
C LEU A 31 0.85 -9.67 -12.15
N PHE A 32 1.76 -9.35 -11.25
CA PHE A 32 1.68 -8.15 -10.44
C PHE A 32 1.81 -6.83 -11.24
N PRO A 33 2.65 -6.73 -12.29
CA PRO A 33 2.60 -5.59 -13.19
C PRO A 33 1.23 -5.34 -13.83
N GLU A 34 0.54 -6.39 -14.29
CA GLU A 34 -0.82 -6.27 -14.82
C GLU A 34 -1.82 -5.79 -13.75
N ILE A 35 -1.66 -6.26 -12.50
CA ILE A 35 -2.47 -5.82 -11.37
C ILE A 35 -2.24 -4.32 -11.09
N ILE A 36 -0.98 -3.87 -11.08
CA ILE A 36 -0.63 -2.45 -10.87
C ILE A 36 -1.30 -1.58 -11.94
N GLU A 37 -1.20 -1.94 -13.22
CA GLU A 37 -1.80 -1.19 -14.32
C GLU A 37 -3.32 -1.10 -14.19
N ASN A 38 -3.98 -2.21 -13.90
CA ASN A 38 -5.42 -2.28 -13.70
C ASN A 38 -5.88 -1.45 -12.49
N PHE A 39 -5.17 -1.56 -11.36
CA PHE A 39 -5.46 -0.83 -10.14
C PHE A 39 -5.27 0.68 -10.33
N GLN A 40 -4.19 1.09 -10.97
CA GLN A 40 -3.90 2.48 -11.32
C GLN A 40 -4.99 3.04 -12.26
N SER A 41 -5.33 2.32 -13.32
CA SER A 41 -6.38 2.73 -14.26
C SER A 41 -7.73 2.96 -13.57
N LYS A 42 -8.05 2.16 -12.57
CA LYS A 42 -9.33 2.22 -11.85
C LYS A 42 -9.39 3.36 -10.83
N TYR A 43 -8.28 3.70 -10.18
CA TYR A 43 -8.29 4.54 -8.99
C TYR A 43 -7.48 5.84 -9.07
N SER A 44 -6.66 6.07 -10.10
CA SER A 44 -5.81 7.26 -10.20
C SER A 44 -6.59 8.58 -10.15
N ASN A 45 -7.82 8.59 -10.66
CA ASN A 45 -8.70 9.76 -10.66
C ASN A 45 -9.18 10.22 -9.27
N LEU A 46 -8.92 9.43 -8.22
CA LEU A 46 -9.25 9.78 -6.83
C LEU A 46 -8.18 10.69 -6.17
N PHE A 47 -7.08 10.92 -6.86
CA PHE A 47 -5.91 11.62 -6.33
C PHE A 47 -5.52 12.82 -7.19
N ASN A 48 -4.75 13.72 -6.59
CA ASN A 48 -4.23 14.91 -7.25
C ASN A 48 -2.75 14.73 -7.58
N GLU A 49 -2.22 15.52 -8.51
CA GLU A 49 -0.82 15.44 -8.97
C GLU A 49 0.23 15.85 -7.90
N ASP A 50 -0.19 16.57 -6.85
CA ASP A 50 0.68 17.14 -5.82
C ASP A 50 0.47 16.49 -4.44
N GLU A 51 0.02 15.25 -4.39
CA GLU A 51 -0.19 14.53 -3.14
C GLU A 51 1.12 14.04 -2.52
N VAL A 52 1.18 14.08 -1.19
CA VAL A 52 2.19 13.43 -0.37
C VAL A 52 1.59 12.14 0.18
N LEU A 53 2.30 11.02 0.05
CA LEU A 53 1.87 9.73 0.57
C LEU A 53 2.64 9.36 1.83
N ILE A 54 1.93 8.90 2.85
CA ILE A 54 2.49 8.26 4.04
C ILE A 54 1.94 6.85 4.12
N SER A 55 2.81 5.85 4.07
CA SER A 55 2.44 4.43 4.10
C SER A 55 2.95 3.73 5.35
N MET A 56 2.12 2.83 5.92
CA MET A 56 2.53 1.95 6.99
C MET A 56 3.06 0.65 6.39
N LEU A 57 4.34 0.32 6.59
CA LEU A 57 4.94 -0.91 6.08
C LEU A 57 4.65 -2.09 7.00
N GLY A 58 4.06 -3.12 6.45
CA GLY A 58 3.82 -4.42 7.08
C GLY A 58 4.73 -5.53 6.56
N PHE A 59 4.16 -6.72 6.41
CA PHE A 59 4.87 -7.90 5.88
C PHE A 59 4.78 -8.01 4.36
N SER A 60 3.75 -7.42 3.77
CA SER A 60 3.46 -7.48 2.34
C SER A 60 3.78 -6.15 1.67
N PRO A 61 4.59 -6.11 0.61
CA PRO A 61 4.93 -4.90 -0.12
C PRO A 61 3.80 -4.43 -1.06
N GLU A 62 2.95 -5.35 -1.50
CA GLU A 62 1.96 -5.13 -2.56
C GLU A 62 1.04 -3.92 -2.30
N PRO A 63 0.47 -3.70 -1.11
CA PRO A 63 -0.41 -2.56 -0.88
C PRO A 63 0.30 -1.21 -1.07
N ILE A 64 1.53 -1.10 -0.57
CA ILE A 64 2.33 0.14 -0.72
C ILE A 64 2.64 0.38 -2.19
N ILE A 65 3.03 -0.66 -2.92
CA ILE A 65 3.32 -0.58 -4.35
C ILE A 65 2.09 -0.14 -5.14
N LEU A 66 0.93 -0.75 -4.88
CA LEU A 66 -0.33 -0.39 -5.53
C LEU A 66 -0.71 1.06 -5.26
N THR A 67 -0.66 1.48 -4.00
CA THR A 67 -1.02 2.84 -3.60
C THR A 67 -0.05 3.87 -4.15
N ALA A 68 1.26 3.63 -4.07
CA ALA A 68 2.29 4.55 -4.56
C ALA A 68 2.21 4.74 -6.09
N ASN A 69 2.08 3.64 -6.86
CA ASN A 69 1.93 3.73 -8.32
C ASN A 69 0.62 4.40 -8.76
N THR A 70 -0.43 4.29 -7.94
CA THR A 70 -1.72 4.91 -8.24
C THR A 70 -1.72 6.41 -7.93
N ILE A 71 -1.14 6.82 -6.81
CA ILE A 71 -1.08 8.22 -6.37
C ILE A 71 0.01 8.98 -7.11
N LYS A 72 1.15 8.35 -7.40
CA LYS A 72 2.38 8.99 -7.94
C LYS A 72 2.78 10.22 -7.12
N PRO A 73 3.03 10.04 -5.81
CA PRO A 73 3.18 11.14 -4.89
C PRO A 73 4.45 11.97 -5.18
N ILE A 74 4.40 13.28 -4.92
CA ILE A 74 5.59 14.15 -5.01
C ILE A 74 6.61 13.87 -3.90
N LYS A 75 6.15 13.34 -2.76
CA LYS A 75 6.97 12.79 -1.66
C LYS A 75 6.28 11.57 -1.08
N HIS A 76 7.06 10.54 -0.82
CA HIS A 76 6.56 9.31 -0.20
C HIS A 76 7.34 9.01 1.09
N TYR A 77 6.64 8.81 2.19
CA TYR A 77 7.19 8.39 3.48
C TYR A 77 6.67 7.00 3.82
N VAL A 78 7.57 6.09 4.19
CA VAL A 78 7.23 4.72 4.59
C VAL A 78 7.64 4.55 6.05
N ILE A 79 6.67 4.28 6.93
CA ILE A 79 6.90 4.07 8.36
C ILE A 79 6.91 2.57 8.66
N THR A 80 7.96 2.08 9.32
CA THR A 80 8.13 0.68 9.72
C THR A 80 8.69 0.56 11.14
N THR A 81 8.47 -0.61 11.78
CA THR A 81 9.12 -0.96 13.06
C THR A 81 10.37 -1.80 12.86
N ASP A 82 10.49 -2.48 11.74
CA ASP A 82 11.57 -3.41 11.44
C ASP A 82 12.13 -3.12 10.06
N HIS A 83 13.44 -3.13 9.94
CA HIS A 83 14.12 -2.99 8.66
C HIS A 83 14.12 -4.36 7.93
N LYS A 84 13.08 -4.62 7.15
CA LYS A 84 12.96 -5.83 6.34
C LYS A 84 13.47 -5.55 4.93
N GLU A 85 14.76 -5.75 4.74
CA GLU A 85 15.41 -5.47 3.45
C GLU A 85 14.68 -6.10 2.26
N GLU A 86 14.24 -7.35 2.37
CA GLU A 86 13.54 -8.05 1.30
C GLU A 86 12.23 -7.33 0.88
N VAL A 87 11.44 -6.87 1.86
CA VAL A 87 10.19 -6.15 1.59
C VAL A 87 10.48 -4.76 1.03
N ILE A 88 11.49 -4.07 1.57
CA ILE A 88 11.90 -2.75 1.12
C ILE A 88 12.42 -2.81 -0.32
N ASN A 89 13.32 -3.75 -0.62
CA ASN A 89 13.85 -3.95 -1.97
C ASN A 89 12.73 -4.25 -2.98
N ARG A 90 11.69 -4.98 -2.57
CA ARG A 90 10.55 -5.24 -3.42
C ARG A 90 9.73 -3.96 -3.69
N VAL A 91 9.57 -3.08 -2.71
CA VAL A 91 8.94 -1.77 -2.93
C VAL A 91 9.78 -0.93 -3.90
N GLU A 92 11.11 -0.87 -3.71
CA GLU A 92 12.04 -0.13 -4.58
C GLU A 92 12.02 -0.64 -6.02
N GLU A 93 11.84 -1.95 -6.24
CA GLU A 93 11.77 -2.56 -7.57
C GLU A 93 10.56 -2.10 -8.38
N PHE A 94 9.42 -1.82 -7.72
CA PHE A 94 8.15 -1.53 -8.38
C PHE A 94 7.69 -0.08 -8.26
N VAL A 95 8.31 0.74 -7.43
CA VAL A 95 7.94 2.15 -7.24
C VAL A 95 9.00 3.03 -7.89
N GLU A 96 8.59 3.83 -8.89
CA GLU A 96 9.53 4.68 -9.65
C GLU A 96 10.15 5.81 -8.81
N ASN A 97 9.39 6.34 -7.83
CA ASN A 97 9.83 7.45 -7.01
C ASN A 97 10.52 6.97 -5.74
N GLU A 98 11.64 7.61 -5.39
CA GLU A 98 12.28 7.38 -4.09
C GLU A 98 11.31 7.66 -2.94
N PHE A 99 11.45 6.89 -1.88
CA PHE A 99 10.69 7.10 -0.65
C PHE A 99 11.60 7.28 0.56
N ASN A 100 11.10 8.02 1.55
CA ASN A 100 11.80 8.27 2.80
C ASN A 100 11.39 7.21 3.83
N LEU A 101 12.30 6.27 4.12
CA LEU A 101 12.07 5.23 5.12
C LEU A 101 12.26 5.79 6.53
N LYS A 102 11.22 5.67 7.37
CA LYS A 102 11.24 6.08 8.78
C LYS A 102 11.03 4.88 9.69
N THR A 103 12.09 4.44 10.36
CA THR A 103 12.01 3.35 11.33
C THR A 103 11.65 3.91 12.70
N ILE A 104 10.62 3.34 13.33
CA ILE A 104 10.19 3.70 14.69
C ILE A 104 10.59 2.61 15.69
N SER A 105 10.93 3.02 16.91
CA SER A 105 11.44 2.12 17.95
C SER A 105 10.39 1.19 18.55
N ASP A 106 9.13 1.62 18.55
CA ASP A 106 8.01 0.87 19.11
C ASP A 106 6.68 1.28 18.46
N THR A 107 5.61 0.58 18.79
CA THR A 107 4.27 0.82 18.26
C THR A 107 3.32 1.48 19.26
N SER A 108 3.86 2.22 20.23
CA SER A 108 3.06 3.03 21.14
C SER A 108 2.39 4.19 20.40
N PHE A 109 1.26 4.64 20.91
CA PHE A 109 0.54 5.79 20.35
C PHE A 109 1.46 6.99 20.18
N ASN A 110 2.22 7.33 21.24
CA ASN A 110 3.08 8.50 21.24
C ASN A 110 4.18 8.45 20.19
N THR A 111 4.84 7.31 20.03
CA THR A 111 5.92 7.15 19.04
C THR A 111 5.41 7.30 17.63
N ILE A 112 4.30 6.63 17.30
CA ILE A 112 3.71 6.68 15.95
C ILE A 112 3.18 8.08 15.66
N TYR A 113 2.41 8.66 16.60
CA TYR A 113 1.80 9.97 16.44
C TYR A 113 2.86 11.08 16.29
N LYS A 114 3.96 11.00 17.06
CA LYS A 114 5.09 11.91 16.95
C LYS A 114 5.77 11.79 15.58
N SER A 115 6.02 10.58 15.12
CA SER A 115 6.62 10.35 13.79
C SER A 115 5.77 10.91 12.65
N LEU A 116 4.47 10.76 12.72
CA LEU A 116 3.54 11.35 11.75
C LEU A 116 3.54 12.89 11.81
N LYS A 117 3.60 13.47 13.02
CA LYS A 117 3.73 14.93 13.19
C LYS A 117 5.03 15.49 12.62
N GLU A 118 6.14 14.79 12.82
CA GLU A 118 7.43 15.18 12.25
C GLU A 118 7.35 15.24 10.72
N ILE A 119 6.78 14.20 10.08
CA ILE A 119 6.55 14.21 8.64
C ILE A 119 5.64 15.38 8.22
N LEU A 120 4.55 15.62 8.95
CA LEU A 120 3.63 16.71 8.64
C LEU A 120 4.33 18.08 8.65
N TYR A 121 5.30 18.28 9.55
CA TYR A 121 6.06 19.53 9.61
C TYR A 121 7.15 19.65 8.53
N GLU A 122 7.59 18.53 7.97
CA GLU A 122 8.57 18.49 6.88
C GLU A 122 7.94 18.75 5.50
N VAL A 123 6.63 18.57 5.39
CA VAL A 123 5.92 18.73 4.10
C VAL A 123 5.14 20.04 4.07
N GLU A 124 5.31 20.78 2.99
CA GLU A 124 4.59 22.05 2.75
C GLU A 124 3.23 21.83 2.06
N SER A 125 2.90 20.57 1.71
CA SER A 125 1.65 20.25 1.02
C SER A 125 0.48 20.11 1.97
N SER A 126 -0.67 20.63 1.56
CA SER A 126 -1.96 20.43 2.23
C SER A 126 -2.68 19.14 1.79
N LYS A 127 -2.14 18.45 0.76
CA LYS A 127 -2.73 17.25 0.18
C LYS A 127 -1.93 16.02 0.61
N ILE A 128 -2.32 15.46 1.73
CA ILE A 128 -1.66 14.30 2.32
C ILE A 128 -2.63 13.13 2.33
N THR A 129 -2.17 12.00 1.79
CA THR A 129 -2.86 10.72 1.87
C THR A 129 -2.08 9.79 2.79
N ILE A 130 -2.78 9.13 3.72
CA ILE A 130 -2.22 8.11 4.60
C ILE A 130 -2.80 6.77 4.21
N ASP A 131 -1.93 5.87 3.72
CA ASP A 131 -2.29 4.47 3.47
C ASP A 131 -2.11 3.67 4.75
N ILE A 132 -3.24 3.15 5.27
CA ILE A 132 -3.29 2.38 6.51
C ILE A 132 -3.38 0.85 6.27
N THR A 133 -3.07 0.37 5.07
CA THR A 133 -3.21 -1.05 4.74
C THR A 133 -2.20 -1.92 5.46
N GLY A 134 -0.95 -1.49 5.48
CA GLY A 134 0.15 -2.24 6.10
C GLY A 134 0.37 -1.90 7.57
N GLY A 135 1.40 -2.50 8.14
CA GLY A 135 1.82 -2.26 9.53
C GLY A 135 1.07 -3.09 10.56
N LYS A 136 1.46 -2.92 11.82
CA LYS A 136 0.77 -3.55 12.95
C LYS A 136 -0.55 -2.83 13.22
N LYS A 137 -1.54 -3.52 13.80
CA LYS A 137 -2.87 -2.96 14.09
C LYS A 137 -2.83 -1.64 14.89
N SER A 138 -1.86 -1.51 15.83
CA SER A 138 -1.65 -0.26 16.57
C SER A 138 -1.20 0.89 15.66
N MET A 139 -0.32 0.62 14.68
CA MET A 139 0.12 1.62 13.71
C MET A 139 -1.05 2.10 12.86
N VAL A 140 -1.84 1.17 12.34
CA VAL A 140 -3.06 1.46 11.55
C VAL A 140 -4.05 2.33 12.34
N ALA A 141 -4.34 1.96 13.59
CA ALA A 141 -5.27 2.70 14.44
C ALA A 141 -4.79 4.14 14.70
N VAL A 142 -3.52 4.31 15.06
CA VAL A 142 -2.94 5.64 15.32
C VAL A 142 -2.89 6.49 14.05
N ALA A 143 -2.50 5.89 12.92
CA ALA A 143 -2.46 6.58 11.64
C ALA A 143 -3.85 7.05 11.18
N ALA A 144 -4.89 6.24 11.40
CA ALA A 144 -6.27 6.62 11.11
C ALA A 144 -6.76 7.79 11.99
N ILE A 145 -6.47 7.76 13.31
CA ILE A 145 -6.79 8.86 14.23
C ILE A 145 -6.06 10.12 13.80
N PHE A 146 -4.75 10.02 13.54
CA PHE A 146 -3.94 11.15 13.09
C PHE A 146 -4.48 11.75 11.78
N GLY A 147 -4.79 10.89 10.80
CA GLY A 147 -5.33 11.35 9.52
C GLY A 147 -6.64 12.12 9.67
N LYS A 148 -7.52 11.69 10.58
CA LYS A 148 -8.75 12.41 10.92
C LYS A 148 -8.45 13.75 11.59
N ASP A 149 -7.54 13.78 12.58
CA ASP A 149 -7.19 14.99 13.35
C ASP A 149 -6.58 16.08 12.47
N TYR A 150 -5.71 15.67 11.54
CA TYR A 150 -4.98 16.59 10.64
C TYR A 150 -5.61 16.72 9.25
N ARG A 151 -6.81 16.19 9.06
CA ARG A 151 -7.57 16.31 7.80
C ARG A 151 -6.79 15.75 6.59
N CYS A 152 -6.04 14.66 6.77
CA CYS A 152 -5.42 13.91 5.70
C CYS A 152 -6.45 12.95 5.08
N LYS A 153 -6.36 12.67 3.78
CA LYS A 153 -7.10 11.58 3.15
C LYS A 153 -6.59 10.25 3.73
N ILE A 154 -7.48 9.29 4.00
CA ILE A 154 -7.11 7.98 4.52
C ILE A 154 -7.56 6.93 3.53
N THR A 155 -6.64 6.06 3.12
CA THR A 155 -6.89 4.96 2.19
C THR A 155 -6.56 3.61 2.79
N TYR A 156 -7.20 2.58 2.26
CA TYR A 156 -7.00 1.19 2.63
C TYR A 156 -7.17 0.31 1.38
N VAL A 157 -6.19 -0.54 1.10
CA VAL A 157 -6.29 -1.56 0.04
C VAL A 157 -6.82 -2.85 0.65
N ASP A 158 -7.91 -3.34 0.10
CA ASP A 158 -8.55 -4.61 0.44
C ASP A 158 -8.61 -5.51 -0.80
N PHE A 159 -9.25 -6.65 -0.72
CA PHE A 159 -9.47 -7.58 -1.83
C PHE A 159 -10.85 -8.21 -1.72
N GLU A 160 -11.51 -8.43 -2.87
CA GLU A 160 -12.85 -9.06 -2.92
C GLU A 160 -12.75 -10.59 -2.94
N GLY A 161 -11.68 -11.15 -3.54
CA GLY A 161 -11.45 -12.57 -3.66
C GLY A 161 -10.39 -13.10 -2.68
N TYR A 162 -10.59 -14.33 -2.18
CA TYR A 162 -9.65 -15.00 -1.30
C TYR A 162 -9.57 -16.50 -1.59
N ILE A 163 -8.37 -16.99 -1.89
CA ILE A 163 -8.11 -18.39 -2.18
C ILE A 163 -7.81 -19.11 -0.86
N LYS A 164 -8.81 -19.79 -0.31
CA LYS A 164 -8.74 -20.42 1.02
C LYS A 164 -7.64 -21.48 1.13
N GLU A 165 -7.43 -22.26 0.08
CA GLU A 165 -6.43 -23.34 0.02
C GLU A 165 -5.01 -22.80 0.12
N LEU A 166 -4.75 -21.63 -0.46
CA LEU A 166 -3.45 -20.96 -0.45
C LEU A 166 -3.30 -19.95 0.68
N ARG A 167 -4.37 -19.61 1.37
CA ARG A 167 -4.45 -18.53 2.35
C ARG A 167 -3.89 -17.20 1.82
N LYS A 168 -4.28 -16.87 0.60
CA LYS A 168 -3.83 -15.66 -0.10
C LYS A 168 -5.00 -14.92 -0.74
N PRO A 169 -4.92 -13.59 -0.88
CA PRO A 169 -5.82 -12.84 -1.76
C PRO A 169 -5.80 -13.41 -3.17
N GLU A 170 -6.94 -13.33 -3.84
CA GLU A 170 -7.04 -13.66 -5.25
C GLU A 170 -6.48 -12.49 -6.07
N PRO A 171 -5.46 -12.72 -6.92
CA PRO A 171 -4.86 -11.67 -7.73
C PRO A 171 -5.86 -10.98 -8.65
N GLY A 172 -5.81 -9.65 -8.71
CA GLY A 172 -6.70 -8.84 -9.55
C GLY A 172 -8.03 -8.46 -8.88
N THR A 173 -8.24 -8.89 -7.61
CA THR A 173 -9.44 -8.53 -6.84
C THR A 173 -9.19 -7.42 -5.82
N GLU A 174 -8.05 -6.75 -5.93
CA GLU A 174 -7.67 -5.65 -5.07
C GLU A 174 -8.59 -4.45 -5.27
N ILE A 175 -9.05 -3.89 -4.16
CA ILE A 175 -9.91 -2.70 -4.13
C ILE A 175 -9.31 -1.62 -3.23
N LEU A 176 -9.44 -0.36 -3.68
CA LEU A 176 -9.04 0.79 -2.90
C LEU A 176 -10.26 1.41 -2.22
N HIS A 177 -10.22 1.48 -0.91
CA HIS A 177 -11.18 2.23 -0.12
C HIS A 177 -10.61 3.59 0.27
N VAL A 178 -11.36 4.66 -0.01
CA VAL A 178 -11.14 5.96 0.62
C VAL A 178 -11.94 5.97 1.91
N VAL A 179 -11.27 5.66 3.02
CA VAL A 179 -11.88 5.54 4.35
C VAL A 179 -12.31 6.90 4.89
N TYR A 180 -11.53 7.94 4.59
CA TYR A 180 -11.82 9.31 4.95
C TYR A 180 -11.27 10.26 3.89
N ASN A 181 -12.09 11.23 3.49
CA ASN A 181 -11.69 12.31 2.58
C ASN A 181 -12.14 13.65 3.19
N PRO A 182 -11.20 14.53 3.60
CA PRO A 182 -11.52 15.79 4.23
C PRO A 182 -12.22 16.80 3.31
N ASN A 183 -12.18 16.56 1.99
CA ASN A 183 -12.73 17.45 0.97
C ASN A 183 -14.16 17.05 0.55
N ILE A 184 -14.67 15.92 0.99
CA ILE A 184 -16.06 15.53 0.79
C ILE A 184 -16.85 16.09 1.99
N ASN A 185 -17.71 17.08 1.74
CA ASN A 185 -18.62 17.60 2.76
C ASN A 185 -19.45 16.44 3.34
N GLN A 186 -19.32 16.25 4.65
CA GLN A 186 -20.17 15.36 5.43
C GLN A 186 -21.55 15.98 5.60
#